data_d00dfcc13d84fc1ace481bc90b550e5e
#
_entry.id   d00dfcc13d84fc1ace481bc90b550e5e
#
_cell.length_a   1.000
_cell.length_b   1.000
_cell.length_c   1.000
_cell.angle_alpha   90.00
_cell.angle_beta   90.00
_cell.angle_gamma   90.00
#
_symmetry.space_group_name_H-M   'P 1'
#
loop_
_entity.id
_entity.type
_entity.pdbx_description
1 polymer ?
#
loop_
_entity_poly.entity_id
_entity_poly.type
_entity_poly.pdbx_seq_one_letter_code
_entity_poly.pdbx_strand_id
1 'polypeptide(L)'
;MKRILINDETCMACHSCEIACCVAHSKSGTLYGALAEAPQLASRLHVEQGGKGRGFPLGCRHCQDPHCVRACVSKALYVNPKGVVLVDEKRCIGCLMCFIACPFGSIEKGSKAQEVYRISKCDLCAELDEDPACVTACPTKSLSFEDPDDFSRNKRVKYLIELANAPEAVA
;
A
#
# COMPACT_ATOMS: atom_id res chain seq x y z
N MET A 1 -0.30 7.85 13.87
CA MET A 1 -1.08 7.66 12.63
C MET A 1 -0.80 6.28 12.06
N LYS A 2 -1.85 5.45 11.88
CA LYS A 2 -1.71 4.10 11.34
C LYS A 2 -1.14 4.08 9.91
N ARG A 3 -0.29 3.11 9.62
CA ARG A 3 0.35 2.84 8.32
C ARG A 3 0.30 1.35 8.01
N ILE A 4 0.37 1.02 6.72
CA ILE A 4 0.64 -0.36 6.32
C ILE A 4 2.13 -0.60 6.53
N LEU A 5 2.46 -1.48 7.46
CA LEU A 5 3.81 -1.93 7.77
C LEU A 5 4.04 -3.30 7.14
N ILE A 6 5.27 -3.54 6.74
CA ILE A 6 5.65 -4.72 5.97
C ILE A 6 6.68 -5.51 6.75
N ASN A 7 6.40 -6.80 6.96
CA ASN A 7 7.38 -7.78 7.39
C ASN A 7 7.74 -8.66 6.18
N ASP A 8 8.85 -8.36 5.54
CA ASP A 8 9.32 -9.06 4.34
C ASP A 8 9.77 -10.50 4.62
N GLU A 9 10.16 -10.81 5.87
CA GLU A 9 10.57 -12.15 6.26
C GLU A 9 9.45 -13.19 6.13
N THR A 10 8.20 -12.77 6.32
CA THR A 10 7.02 -13.65 6.28
C THR A 10 6.27 -13.57 4.95
N CYS A 11 6.66 -12.68 4.03
CA CYS A 11 6.00 -12.54 2.75
C CYS A 11 6.38 -13.69 1.79
N MET A 12 5.39 -14.48 1.39
CA MET A 12 5.55 -15.61 0.48
C MET A 12 5.22 -15.27 -0.99
N ALA A 13 5.10 -13.99 -1.34
CA ALA A 13 4.78 -13.53 -2.69
C ALA A 13 3.50 -14.15 -3.29
N CYS A 14 2.45 -14.36 -2.50
CA CYS A 14 1.22 -15.02 -2.96
C CYS A 14 0.25 -14.11 -3.73
N HIS A 15 0.52 -12.82 -3.81
CA HIS A 15 -0.29 -11.79 -4.50
C HIS A 15 -1.74 -11.63 -3.99
N SER A 16 -2.15 -12.29 -2.90
CA SER A 16 -3.49 -12.14 -2.33
C SER A 16 -3.84 -10.70 -1.98
N CYS A 17 -2.86 -9.91 -1.53
CA CYS A 17 -3.02 -8.49 -1.22
C CYS A 17 -3.31 -7.63 -2.46
N GLU A 18 -2.73 -7.96 -3.62
CA GLU A 18 -3.02 -7.29 -4.90
C GLU A 18 -4.43 -7.59 -5.37
N ILE A 19 -4.83 -8.86 -5.32
CA ILE A 19 -6.19 -9.29 -5.68
C ILE A 19 -7.21 -8.60 -4.78
N ALA A 20 -6.99 -8.60 -3.47
CA ALA A 20 -7.89 -7.94 -2.52
C ALA A 20 -7.97 -6.43 -2.75
N CYS A 21 -6.85 -5.79 -3.12
CA CYS A 21 -6.82 -4.38 -3.48
C CYS A 21 -7.67 -4.10 -4.72
N CYS A 22 -7.55 -4.91 -5.77
CA CYS A 22 -8.37 -4.79 -6.98
C CYS A 22 -9.86 -4.96 -6.65
N VAL A 23 -10.22 -5.97 -5.86
CA VAL A 23 -11.62 -6.22 -5.48
C VAL A 23 -12.19 -5.06 -4.67
N ALA A 24 -11.46 -4.58 -3.66
CA ALA A 24 -11.92 -3.48 -2.80
C ALA A 24 -12.14 -2.16 -3.55
N HIS A 25 -11.44 -1.96 -4.67
CA HIS A 25 -11.57 -0.76 -5.51
C HIS A 25 -12.41 -1.00 -6.78
N SER A 26 -13.01 -2.16 -6.91
CA SER A 26 -13.95 -2.46 -7.99
C SER A 26 -15.35 -1.92 -7.67
N LYS A 27 -16.13 -1.68 -8.72
CA LYS A 27 -17.54 -1.25 -8.57
C LYS A 27 -18.41 -2.35 -7.98
N SER A 28 -18.08 -3.60 -8.30
CA SER A 28 -18.83 -4.77 -7.90
C SER A 28 -18.52 -5.24 -6.48
N GLY A 29 -17.34 -4.93 -5.93
CA GLY A 29 -16.86 -5.43 -4.64
C GLY A 29 -16.67 -6.95 -4.58
N THR A 30 -16.70 -7.63 -5.73
CA THR A 30 -16.55 -9.09 -5.83
C THR A 30 -15.44 -9.48 -6.80
N LEU A 31 -14.79 -10.64 -6.56
CA LEU A 31 -13.69 -11.10 -7.40
C LEU A 31 -14.11 -11.26 -8.87
N TYR A 32 -15.21 -11.95 -9.11
CA TYR A 32 -15.67 -12.19 -10.49
C TYR A 32 -16.16 -10.92 -11.17
N GLY A 33 -16.79 -10.02 -10.42
CA GLY A 33 -17.20 -8.73 -10.94
C GLY A 33 -16.00 -7.85 -11.30
N ALA A 34 -14.99 -7.79 -10.44
CA ALA A 34 -13.76 -7.04 -10.68
C ALA A 34 -13.01 -7.54 -11.94
N LEU A 35 -13.00 -8.86 -12.18
CA LEU A 35 -12.42 -9.45 -13.37
C LEU A 35 -13.20 -9.13 -14.64
N ALA A 36 -14.51 -8.95 -14.55
CA ALA A 36 -15.38 -8.62 -15.66
C ALA A 36 -15.44 -7.11 -15.98
N GLU A 37 -14.91 -6.26 -15.09
CA GLU A 37 -14.91 -4.81 -15.29
C GLU A 37 -13.94 -4.37 -16.40
N ALA A 38 -14.37 -3.45 -17.24
CA ALA A 38 -13.54 -2.83 -18.27
C ALA A 38 -13.51 -1.30 -18.05
N PRO A 39 -12.32 -0.67 -18.01
CA PRO A 39 -10.98 -1.29 -18.07
C PRO A 39 -10.65 -2.06 -16.79
N GLN A 40 -9.82 -3.10 -16.92
CA GLN A 40 -9.36 -3.87 -15.78
C GLN A 40 -8.71 -2.97 -14.72
N LEU A 41 -9.10 -3.16 -13.46
CA LEU A 41 -8.53 -2.45 -12.33
C LEU A 41 -7.12 -2.97 -12.04
N ALA A 42 -6.18 -2.06 -11.90
CA ALA A 42 -4.85 -2.37 -11.41
C ALA A 42 -4.82 -2.30 -9.88
N SER A 43 -4.05 -3.16 -9.26
CA SER A 43 -3.74 -3.07 -7.84
C SER A 43 -3.05 -1.72 -7.54
N ARG A 44 -3.28 -1.17 -6.34
CA ARG A 44 -2.62 0.03 -5.85
C ARG A 44 -1.39 -0.27 -4.99
N LEU A 45 -1.03 -1.54 -4.92
CA LEU A 45 0.22 -2.03 -4.34
C LEU A 45 0.74 -3.17 -5.23
N HIS A 46 2.05 -3.42 -5.21
CA HIS A 46 2.71 -4.42 -6.05
C HIS A 46 3.62 -5.28 -5.21
N VAL A 47 3.59 -6.58 -5.46
CA VAL A 47 4.47 -7.54 -4.81
C VAL A 47 5.65 -7.81 -5.73
N GLU A 48 6.78 -7.20 -5.40
CA GLU A 48 8.04 -7.47 -6.07
C GLU A 48 8.67 -8.76 -5.53
N GLN A 49 9.17 -9.60 -6.42
CA GLN A 49 9.83 -10.83 -6.02
C GLN A 49 11.31 -10.59 -5.77
N GLY A 50 11.72 -10.84 -4.54
CA GLY A 50 13.13 -10.89 -4.13
C GLY A 50 13.74 -12.29 -4.31
N GLY A 51 15.03 -12.41 -3.99
CA GLY A 51 15.69 -13.71 -3.95
C GLY A 51 15.10 -14.66 -2.90
N LYS A 52 15.26 -15.97 -3.08
CA LYS A 52 14.85 -17.04 -2.15
C LYS A 52 13.32 -17.16 -1.94
N GLY A 53 12.52 -16.81 -2.95
CA GLY A 53 11.05 -16.94 -2.88
C GLY A 53 10.35 -15.98 -1.91
N ARG A 54 11.04 -14.93 -1.46
CA ARG A 54 10.44 -13.86 -0.66
C ARG A 54 9.84 -12.79 -1.55
N GLY A 55 8.74 -12.22 -1.12
CA GLY A 55 8.13 -11.06 -1.76
C GLY A 55 8.28 -9.79 -0.92
N PHE A 56 8.13 -8.65 -1.58
CA PHE A 56 8.04 -7.36 -0.92
C PHE A 56 6.84 -6.60 -1.46
N PRO A 57 5.73 -6.52 -0.72
CA PRO A 57 4.55 -5.76 -1.14
C PRO A 57 4.81 -4.26 -0.98
N LEU A 58 4.96 -3.56 -2.09
CA LEU A 58 5.23 -2.14 -2.13
C LEU A 58 3.98 -1.35 -2.52
N GLY A 59 3.54 -0.47 -1.65
CA GLY A 59 2.48 0.50 -1.88
C GLY A 59 2.92 1.92 -1.51
N CYS A 60 2.01 2.88 -1.65
CA CYS A 60 2.28 4.26 -1.27
C CYS A 60 2.63 4.37 0.22
N ARG A 61 3.76 5.05 0.53
CA ARG A 61 4.24 5.23 1.91
C ARG A 61 3.56 6.38 2.65
N HIS A 62 2.71 7.17 1.98
CA HIS A 62 2.07 8.37 2.55
C HIS A 62 3.06 9.25 3.30
N CYS A 63 4.11 9.68 2.62
CA CYS A 63 5.24 10.42 3.17
C CYS A 63 4.79 11.67 3.94
N GLN A 64 5.52 12.04 5.00
CA GLN A 64 5.29 13.30 5.71
C GLN A 64 5.60 14.51 4.83
N ASP A 65 6.67 14.41 4.01
CA ASP A 65 6.99 15.39 2.96
C ASP A 65 6.79 14.73 1.57
N PRO A 66 5.56 14.79 1.03
CA PRO A 66 5.22 14.06 -0.18
C PRO A 66 5.68 14.79 -1.44
N HIS A 67 6.77 14.32 -2.06
CA HIS A 67 7.29 14.85 -3.33
C HIS A 67 6.23 14.86 -4.44
N CYS A 68 5.35 13.86 -4.47
CA CYS A 68 4.27 13.78 -5.44
C CYS A 68 3.23 14.91 -5.31
N VAL A 69 2.94 15.36 -4.09
CA VAL A 69 2.04 16.50 -3.86
C VAL A 69 2.70 17.80 -4.31
N ARG A 70 3.99 17.98 -4.00
CA ARG A 70 4.75 19.17 -4.44
C ARG A 70 4.89 19.24 -5.96
N ALA A 71 5.09 18.09 -6.62
CA ALA A 71 5.20 18.02 -8.07
C ALA A 71 3.88 18.15 -8.81
N CYS A 72 2.73 18.13 -8.10
CA CYS A 72 1.42 18.13 -8.74
C CYS A 72 1.02 19.54 -9.19
N VAL A 73 1.14 19.82 -10.49
CA VAL A 73 0.83 21.12 -11.08
C VAL A 73 -0.64 21.48 -10.92
N SER A 74 -1.55 20.52 -11.12
CA SER A 74 -3.00 20.74 -10.98
C SER A 74 -3.50 20.71 -9.53
N LYS A 75 -2.59 20.41 -8.57
CA LYS A 75 -2.93 20.21 -7.15
C LYS A 75 -4.04 19.18 -6.93
N ALA A 76 -4.09 18.17 -7.79
CA ALA A 76 -4.96 17.03 -7.63
C ALA A 76 -4.53 16.11 -6.48
N LEU A 77 -3.22 16.05 -6.19
CA LEU A 77 -2.70 15.33 -5.03
C LEU A 77 -2.68 16.26 -3.81
N TYR A 78 -3.19 15.77 -2.69
CA TYR A 78 -3.24 16.51 -1.43
C TYR A 78 -3.08 15.57 -0.24
N VAL A 79 -2.78 16.15 0.92
CA VAL A 79 -2.70 15.40 2.19
C VAL A 79 -3.97 15.74 2.98
N ASN A 80 -4.71 14.73 3.40
CA ASN A 80 -5.88 14.92 4.23
C ASN A 80 -5.49 15.19 5.72
N PRO A 81 -6.43 15.60 6.60
CA PRO A 81 -6.14 15.85 8.01
C PRO A 81 -5.59 14.64 8.78
N LYS A 82 -5.85 13.42 8.27
CA LYS A 82 -5.28 12.17 8.82
C LYS A 82 -3.88 11.88 8.29
N GLY A 83 -3.25 12.81 7.52
CA GLY A 83 -1.92 12.63 6.93
C GLY A 83 -1.86 11.63 5.77
N VAL A 84 -2.99 11.23 5.19
CA VAL A 84 -3.04 10.34 4.02
C VAL A 84 -2.93 11.17 2.75
N VAL A 85 -2.03 10.77 1.84
CA VAL A 85 -1.95 11.38 0.51
C VAL A 85 -3.05 10.80 -0.36
N LEU A 86 -3.96 11.64 -0.83
CA LEU A 86 -5.11 11.30 -1.67
C LEU A 86 -5.04 11.98 -3.04
N VAL A 87 -5.87 11.52 -3.96
CA VAL A 87 -6.00 12.06 -5.32
C VAL A 87 -7.43 12.55 -5.54
N ASP A 88 -7.56 13.79 -5.95
CA ASP A 88 -8.80 14.29 -6.54
C ASP A 88 -8.77 14.01 -8.05
N GLU A 89 -9.51 12.99 -8.46
CA GLU A 89 -9.54 12.56 -9.86
C GLU A 89 -10.09 13.62 -10.81
N LYS A 90 -10.99 14.48 -10.33
CA LYS A 90 -11.57 15.56 -11.14
C LYS A 90 -10.55 16.64 -11.51
N ARG A 91 -9.56 16.84 -10.66
CA ARG A 91 -8.48 17.82 -10.87
C ARG A 91 -7.26 17.23 -11.57
N CYS A 92 -7.16 15.90 -11.66
CA CYS A 92 -6.01 15.23 -12.27
C CYS A 92 -6.04 15.43 -13.79
N ILE A 93 -4.96 16.01 -14.33
CA ILE A 93 -4.76 16.24 -15.78
C ILE A 93 -3.88 15.17 -16.46
N GLY A 94 -3.45 14.15 -15.72
CA GLY A 94 -2.67 13.04 -16.28
C GLY A 94 -1.24 13.40 -16.71
N CYS A 95 -0.65 14.47 -16.20
CA CYS A 95 0.70 14.91 -16.60
C CYS A 95 1.84 14.01 -16.12
N LEU A 96 1.56 13.04 -15.25
CA LEU A 96 2.50 12.03 -14.70
C LEU A 96 3.71 12.59 -13.93
N MET A 97 3.75 13.87 -13.58
CA MET A 97 4.84 14.46 -12.78
C MET A 97 4.98 13.79 -11.41
N CYS A 98 3.87 13.41 -10.79
CA CYS A 98 3.87 12.69 -9.51
C CYS A 98 4.44 11.26 -9.63
N PHE A 99 4.23 10.60 -10.77
CA PHE A 99 4.81 9.30 -11.07
C PHE A 99 6.35 9.37 -11.08
N ILE A 100 6.91 10.37 -11.78
CA ILE A 100 8.37 10.59 -11.85
C ILE A 100 8.92 11.03 -10.48
N ALA A 101 8.17 11.85 -9.74
CA ALA A 101 8.63 12.40 -8.47
C ALA A 101 8.58 11.39 -7.30
N CYS A 102 7.92 10.23 -7.45
CA CYS A 102 7.83 9.25 -6.39
C CYS A 102 9.13 8.44 -6.26
N PRO A 103 9.87 8.56 -5.13
CA PRO A 103 11.13 7.82 -4.97
C PRO A 103 10.94 6.30 -4.79
N PHE A 104 9.70 5.87 -4.53
CA PHE A 104 9.35 4.46 -4.29
C PHE A 104 8.69 3.77 -5.49
N GLY A 105 8.43 4.49 -6.58
CA GLY A 105 7.69 3.94 -7.72
C GLY A 105 6.25 3.50 -7.40
N SER A 106 5.66 4.00 -6.31
CA SER A 106 4.37 3.54 -5.79
C SER A 106 3.15 4.26 -6.39
N ILE A 107 3.36 5.02 -7.45
CA ILE A 107 2.28 5.68 -8.20
C ILE A 107 2.29 5.07 -9.59
N GLU A 108 1.14 4.62 -10.04
CA GLU A 108 1.02 4.02 -11.34
C GLU A 108 0.13 4.82 -12.28
N LYS A 109 0.30 4.50 -13.55
CA LYS A 109 -0.55 4.96 -14.61
C LYS A 109 -1.82 4.13 -14.61
N GLY A 110 -2.89 4.71 -14.14
CA GLY A 110 -4.20 4.07 -14.12
C GLY A 110 -4.85 4.03 -15.49
N SER A 111 -6.13 3.67 -15.52
CA SER A 111 -6.89 3.59 -16.75
C SER A 111 -7.01 4.94 -17.46
N LYS A 112 -7.08 4.89 -18.81
CA LYS A 112 -7.31 6.06 -19.64
C LYS A 112 -8.81 6.41 -19.60
N ALA A 113 -9.12 7.58 -19.06
CA ALA A 113 -10.47 8.11 -19.09
C ALA A 113 -10.49 9.43 -19.88
N GLN A 114 -11.39 9.55 -20.86
CA GLN A 114 -11.52 10.75 -21.68
C GLN A 114 -10.18 11.26 -22.27
N GLU A 115 -9.40 10.35 -22.88
CA GLU A 115 -8.07 10.65 -23.44
C GLU A 115 -6.97 11.03 -22.42
N VAL A 116 -7.28 11.09 -21.14
CA VAL A 116 -6.34 11.42 -20.07
C VAL A 116 -6.05 10.20 -19.21
N TYR A 117 -4.79 9.90 -18.98
CA TYR A 117 -4.40 8.88 -18.01
C TYR A 117 -4.61 9.39 -16.60
N ARG A 118 -5.38 8.65 -15.82
CA ARG A 118 -5.46 8.89 -14.38
C ARG A 118 -4.31 8.17 -13.70
N ILE A 119 -3.92 8.66 -12.53
CA ILE A 119 -2.93 7.96 -11.71
C ILE A 119 -3.64 7.02 -10.74
N SER A 120 -3.01 5.89 -10.46
CA SER A 120 -3.42 4.94 -9.43
C SER A 120 -2.38 4.90 -8.32
N LYS A 121 -2.82 4.97 -7.06
CA LYS A 121 -1.97 4.83 -5.88
C LYS A 121 -2.80 4.41 -4.68
N CYS A 122 -2.17 3.75 -3.72
CA CYS A 122 -2.80 3.39 -2.45
C CYS A 122 -3.38 4.64 -1.75
N ASP A 123 -4.58 4.51 -1.24
CA ASP A 123 -5.32 5.51 -0.45
C ASP A 123 -5.59 5.04 0.99
N LEU A 124 -4.99 3.89 1.39
CA LEU A 124 -5.25 3.19 2.65
C LEU A 124 -6.71 2.72 2.79
N CYS A 125 -7.40 2.49 1.68
CA CYS A 125 -8.84 2.19 1.65
C CYS A 125 -9.65 3.21 2.50
N ALA A 126 -9.32 4.50 2.35
CA ALA A 126 -9.82 5.57 3.24
C ALA A 126 -11.35 5.74 3.24
N GLU A 127 -12.03 5.18 2.24
CA GLU A 127 -13.50 5.17 2.12
C GLU A 127 -14.15 3.95 2.78
N LEU A 128 -13.35 2.96 3.22
CA LEU A 128 -13.82 1.79 3.96
C LEU A 128 -13.65 2.04 5.46
N ASP A 129 -14.68 1.68 6.23
CA ASP A 129 -14.64 1.80 7.70
C ASP A 129 -13.84 0.66 8.39
N GLU A 130 -13.20 -0.19 7.59
CA GLU A 130 -12.44 -1.35 8.02
C GLU A 130 -10.93 -1.18 7.77
N ASP A 131 -10.13 -2.12 8.29
CA ASP A 131 -8.71 -2.19 7.97
C ASP A 131 -8.49 -2.41 6.46
N PRO A 132 -7.39 -1.92 5.87
CA PRO A 132 -7.13 -2.04 4.45
C PRO A 132 -7.24 -3.48 3.94
N ALA A 133 -7.95 -3.69 2.83
CA ALA A 133 -8.26 -5.01 2.27
C ALA A 133 -7.01 -5.88 2.05
N CYS A 134 -5.89 -5.29 1.68
CA CYS A 134 -4.61 -5.99 1.50
C CYS A 134 -4.06 -6.56 2.82
N VAL A 135 -4.30 -5.88 3.95
CA VAL A 135 -3.89 -6.34 5.28
C VAL A 135 -4.76 -7.51 5.72
N THR A 136 -6.08 -7.36 5.58
CA THR A 136 -7.05 -8.39 5.93
C THR A 136 -6.84 -9.68 5.13
N ALA A 137 -6.52 -9.56 3.85
CA ALA A 137 -6.31 -10.69 2.95
C ALA A 137 -4.94 -11.37 3.09
N CYS A 138 -4.00 -10.81 3.86
CA CYS A 138 -2.65 -11.38 3.97
C CYS A 138 -2.64 -12.66 4.82
N PRO A 139 -2.40 -13.86 4.24
CA PRO A 139 -2.47 -15.12 4.98
C PRO A 139 -1.33 -15.28 5.99
N THR A 140 -0.15 -14.72 5.69
CA THR A 140 1.03 -14.80 6.55
C THR A 140 1.17 -13.65 7.53
N LYS A 141 0.20 -12.70 7.52
CA LYS A 141 0.26 -11.48 8.35
C LYS A 141 1.55 -10.66 8.13
N SER A 142 2.08 -10.74 6.92
CA SER A 142 3.24 -9.95 6.50
C SER A 142 2.90 -8.47 6.36
N LEU A 143 1.63 -8.14 6.20
CA LEU A 143 1.10 -6.78 6.24
C LEU A 143 0.36 -6.54 7.56
N SER A 144 0.63 -5.44 8.24
CA SER A 144 -0.12 -4.96 9.40
C SER A 144 -0.53 -3.49 9.20
N PHE A 145 -1.63 -3.09 9.83
CA PHE A 145 -2.13 -1.70 9.80
C PHE A 145 -2.17 -1.14 11.21
N GLU A 146 -1.08 -0.54 11.62
CA GLU A 146 -0.88 -0.06 12.97
C GLU A 146 -0.06 1.23 13.02
N ASP A 147 0.02 1.82 14.21
CA ASP A 147 0.86 2.99 14.42
C ASP A 147 2.35 2.55 14.47
N PRO A 148 3.26 3.23 13.74
CA PRO A 148 4.68 2.89 13.73
C PRO A 148 5.34 2.86 15.11
N ASP A 149 4.88 3.69 16.05
CA ASP A 149 5.43 3.73 17.41
C ASP A 149 5.01 2.48 18.21
N ASP A 150 3.76 2.04 18.05
CA ASP A 150 3.27 0.79 18.65
C ASP A 150 4.00 -0.42 18.06
N PHE A 151 4.17 -0.46 16.75
CA PHE A 151 4.92 -1.51 16.06
C PHE A 151 6.37 -1.61 16.59
N SER A 152 7.05 -0.46 16.70
CA SER A 152 8.42 -0.43 17.22
C SER A 152 8.50 -0.88 18.67
N ARG A 153 7.52 -0.50 19.50
CA ARG A 153 7.43 -0.94 20.89
C ARG A 153 7.21 -2.45 20.96
N ASN A 154 6.28 -2.99 20.18
CA ASN A 154 5.97 -4.42 20.14
C ASN A 154 7.19 -5.25 19.70
N LYS A 155 7.94 -4.77 18.70
CA LYS A 155 9.21 -5.42 18.31
C LYS A 155 10.22 -5.47 19.45
N ARG A 156 10.40 -4.38 20.18
CA ARG A 156 11.32 -4.35 21.33
C ARG A 156 10.89 -5.32 22.43
N VAL A 157 9.59 -5.38 22.76
CA VAL A 157 9.06 -6.30 23.76
C VAL A 157 9.28 -7.75 23.33
N LYS A 158 8.97 -8.07 22.07
CA LYS A 158 9.20 -9.41 21.53
C LYS A 158 10.66 -9.82 21.63
N TYR A 159 11.58 -8.95 21.25
CA TYR A 159 13.02 -9.19 21.34
C TYR A 159 13.49 -9.44 22.78
N LEU A 160 12.96 -8.67 23.75
CA LEU A 160 13.28 -8.89 25.17
C LEU A 160 12.78 -10.24 25.68
N ILE A 161 11.59 -10.67 25.26
CA ILE A 161 11.05 -11.99 25.63
C ILE A 161 11.91 -13.11 25.01
N GLU A 162 12.34 -12.96 23.77
CA GLU A 162 13.22 -13.93 23.10
C GLU A 162 14.58 -14.03 23.83
N LEU A 163 15.16 -12.90 24.24
CA LEU A 163 16.40 -12.87 25.02
C LEU A 163 16.24 -13.54 26.39
N ALA A 164 15.13 -13.27 27.07
CA ALA A 164 14.87 -13.86 28.40
C ALA A 164 14.65 -15.39 28.35
N ASN A 165 14.17 -15.90 27.22
CA ASN A 165 13.95 -17.32 26.99
C ASN A 165 15.11 -18.02 26.25
N ALA A 166 16.17 -17.28 25.88
CA ALA A 166 17.34 -17.88 25.26
C ALA A 166 18.02 -18.85 26.23
N PRO A 167 18.37 -20.08 25.84
CA PRO A 167 19.14 -20.98 26.69
C PRO A 167 20.48 -20.31 27.06
N GLU A 168 20.86 -20.38 28.32
CA GLU A 168 22.16 -19.89 28.73
C GLU A 168 23.24 -20.56 27.86
N ALA A 169 24.03 -19.72 27.20
CA ALA A 169 25.16 -20.22 26.44
C ALA A 169 26.07 -20.98 27.43
N VAL A 170 26.10 -22.31 27.27
CA VAL A 170 27.05 -23.15 28.04
C VAL A 170 28.45 -22.69 27.65
N ALA A 171 29.14 -22.05 28.59
CA ALA A 171 30.53 -21.60 28.44
C ALA A 171 31.50 -22.77 28.45
#